data_85caf235480b9e87f1e5c7ce9757fb3c
#
_entry.id   85caf235480b9e87f1e5c7ce9757fb3c
#
_cell.length_a   1.000
_cell.length_b   1.000
_cell.length_c   1.000
_cell.angle_alpha   90.00
_cell.angle_beta   90.00
_cell.angle_gamma   90.00
#
_symmetry.space_group_name_H-M   'P 1'
#
loop_
_entity.id
_entity.type
_entity.pdbx_description
1 polymer ?
#
loop_
_entity_poly.entity_id
_entity_poly.type
_entity_poly.pdbx_seq_one_letter_code
_entity_poly.pdbx_strand_id
1 'polypeptide(L)'
;MGNQPVRPEDVLPDGAEGTEFGGEYVRKGSVAAFIGNVHALAEVEPSSAQWEAIVRQLRELKPALVRIGVLDVFEIRDPAVRALVDSL
;
A
#
# COMPACT_ATOMS: atom_id res chain seq x y z
N MET A 1 13.38 -11.68 15.43
CA MET A 1 12.45 -11.76 15.48
C MET A 1 11.73 -12.66 16.30
N GLY A 2 11.37 -13.67 16.01
CA GLY A 2 10.69 -14.61 16.80
C GLY A 2 9.38 -14.08 17.32
N ASN A 3 9.16 -14.26 18.61
CA ASN A 3 7.85 -14.02 19.19
C ASN A 3 7.76 -12.72 19.98
N GLN A 4 8.69 -11.83 19.75
CA GLN A 4 8.67 -10.55 20.45
C GLN A 4 7.62 -9.64 19.82
N PRO A 5 6.92 -8.84 20.63
CA PRO A 5 6.01 -7.83 20.08
C PRO A 5 6.77 -6.84 19.21
N VAL A 6 6.10 -6.35 18.18
CA VAL A 6 6.68 -5.36 17.28
C VAL A 6 5.94 -4.05 17.47
N ARG A 7 6.67 -2.98 17.76
CA ARG A 7 6.08 -1.66 17.97
C ARG A 7 6.38 -0.78 16.75
N PRO A 8 5.61 0.29 16.56
CA PRO A 8 5.85 1.14 15.40
C PRO A 8 7.29 1.65 15.31
N GLU A 9 7.90 2.00 16.44
CA GLU A 9 9.27 2.52 16.41
C GLU A 9 10.29 1.44 16.10
N ASP A 10 9.95 0.17 16.26
CA ASP A 10 10.82 -0.94 15.88
C ASP A 10 10.88 -1.10 14.38
N VAL A 11 9.78 -0.75 13.70
CA VAL A 11 9.69 -0.83 12.25
C VAL A 11 10.30 0.40 11.61
N LEU A 12 9.94 1.59 12.12
CA LEU A 12 10.41 2.84 11.57
C LEU A 12 10.68 3.80 12.73
N PRO A 13 11.95 4.10 13.02
CA PRO A 13 12.27 5.01 14.13
C PRO A 13 11.66 6.39 13.91
N ASP A 14 11.41 7.09 15.03
CA ASP A 14 10.88 8.45 14.98
C ASP A 14 11.80 9.32 14.13
N GLY A 15 11.20 10.12 13.26
CA GLY A 15 11.93 11.04 12.42
C GLY A 15 12.46 10.44 11.14
N ALA A 16 12.40 9.14 10.97
CA ALA A 16 12.84 8.51 9.73
C ALA A 16 11.77 8.68 8.64
N GLU A 17 12.22 8.88 7.40
CA GLU A 17 11.32 9.06 6.26
C GLU A 17 10.88 7.74 5.66
N GLY A 18 11.61 6.67 5.91
CA GLY A 18 11.30 5.35 5.40
C GLY A 18 12.36 4.36 5.81
N THR A 19 12.22 3.13 5.35
CA THR A 19 13.21 2.09 5.62
C THR A 19 13.12 1.02 4.52
N GLU A 20 14.05 0.09 4.53
CA GLU A 20 14.05 -0.98 3.54
C GLU A 20 13.40 -2.24 4.08
N PHE A 21 12.61 -2.90 3.23
CA PHE A 21 12.03 -4.19 3.50
C PHE A 21 12.43 -5.10 2.33
N GLY A 22 13.27 -6.10 2.62
CA GLY A 22 13.68 -7.04 1.60
C GLY A 22 14.29 -6.39 0.36
N GLY A 23 15.06 -5.32 0.55
CA GLY A 23 15.71 -4.63 -0.55
C GLY A 23 14.88 -3.52 -1.19
N GLU A 24 13.62 -3.37 -0.78
CA GLU A 24 12.73 -2.35 -1.33
C GLU A 24 12.63 -1.20 -0.32
N TYR A 25 12.99 0.02 -0.74
CA TYR A 25 12.84 1.18 0.14
C TYR A 25 11.37 1.59 0.19
N VAL A 26 10.83 1.71 1.39
CA VAL A 26 9.44 2.04 1.62
C VAL A 26 9.37 3.33 2.42
N ARG A 27 8.72 4.34 1.84
CA ARG A 27 8.53 5.62 2.52
C ARG A 27 7.42 5.50 3.55
N LYS A 28 7.56 6.25 4.64
CA LYS A 28 6.49 6.32 5.63
C LYS A 28 5.23 6.85 4.95
N GLY A 29 4.09 6.38 5.41
CA GLY A 29 2.81 6.79 4.83
C GLY A 29 2.39 5.99 3.62
N SER A 30 3.21 5.03 3.13
CA SER A 30 2.86 4.25 1.95
C SER A 30 1.56 3.46 2.12
N VAL A 31 1.35 2.86 3.29
CA VAL A 31 0.12 2.10 3.55
C VAL A 31 -1.08 3.04 3.58
N ALA A 32 -0.96 4.18 4.28
CA ALA A 32 -2.06 5.14 4.35
C ALA A 32 -2.37 5.72 2.97
N ALA A 33 -1.34 5.97 2.15
CA ALA A 33 -1.54 6.46 0.80
C ALA A 33 -2.26 5.43 -0.04
N PHE A 34 -1.89 4.16 0.09
CA PHE A 34 -2.57 3.08 -0.62
C PHE A 34 -4.05 3.03 -0.25
N ILE A 35 -4.34 3.08 1.05
CA ILE A 35 -5.72 3.06 1.55
C ILE A 35 -6.50 4.25 0.99
N GLY A 36 -5.90 5.44 1.02
CA GLY A 36 -6.53 6.63 0.48
C GLY A 36 -6.86 6.50 -1.00
N ASN A 37 -5.96 5.89 -1.76
CA ASN A 37 -6.20 5.68 -3.19
C ASN A 37 -7.31 4.65 -3.43
N VAL A 38 -7.39 3.60 -2.62
CA VAL A 38 -8.48 2.63 -2.73
C VAL A 38 -9.82 3.32 -2.46
N HIS A 39 -9.89 4.16 -1.44
CA HIS A 39 -11.11 4.91 -1.15
C HIS A 39 -11.45 5.88 -2.28
N ALA A 40 -10.45 6.57 -2.82
CA ALA A 40 -10.68 7.55 -3.89
C ALA A 40 -11.21 6.89 -5.15
N LEU A 41 -10.81 5.64 -5.40
CA LEU A 41 -11.25 4.92 -6.59
C LEU A 41 -12.77 4.78 -6.63
N ALA A 42 -13.42 4.64 -5.47
CA ALA A 42 -14.86 4.51 -5.39
C ALA A 42 -15.59 5.81 -5.67
N GLU A 43 -14.88 6.95 -5.65
CA GLU A 43 -15.49 8.27 -5.79
C GLU A 43 -15.39 8.84 -7.21
N VAL A 44 -14.74 8.12 -8.13
CA VAL A 44 -14.53 8.63 -9.48
C VAL A 44 -15.09 7.66 -10.49
N GLU A 45 -15.38 8.19 -11.70
CA GLU A 45 -15.89 7.35 -12.77
C GLU A 45 -14.81 6.43 -13.30
N PRO A 46 -15.12 5.14 -13.48
CA PRO A 46 -14.16 4.22 -14.09
C PRO A 46 -13.68 4.74 -15.43
N SER A 47 -12.40 4.60 -15.69
CA SER A 47 -11.74 5.01 -16.93
C SER A 47 -11.69 6.52 -17.14
N SER A 48 -12.05 7.31 -16.13
CA SER A 48 -11.85 8.77 -16.20
C SER A 48 -10.37 9.08 -16.00
N ALA A 49 -10.00 10.35 -16.27
CA ALA A 49 -8.64 10.79 -16.07
C ALA A 49 -8.21 10.65 -14.59
N GLN A 50 -9.13 10.96 -13.67
CA GLN A 50 -8.85 10.79 -12.24
C GLN A 50 -8.66 9.33 -11.89
N TRP A 51 -9.49 8.45 -12.45
CA TRP A 51 -9.39 7.03 -12.21
C TRP A 51 -8.03 6.50 -12.68
N GLU A 52 -7.59 6.92 -13.88
CA GLU A 52 -6.30 6.50 -14.40
C GLU A 52 -5.14 6.97 -13.54
N ALA A 53 -5.23 8.19 -13.02
CA ALA A 53 -4.19 8.73 -12.15
C ALA A 53 -4.11 7.95 -10.84
N ILE A 54 -5.26 7.59 -10.27
CA ILE A 54 -5.31 6.82 -9.02
C ILE A 54 -4.74 5.42 -9.25
N VAL A 55 -5.11 4.77 -10.35
CA VAL A 55 -4.60 3.43 -10.67
C VAL A 55 -3.10 3.47 -10.85
N ARG A 56 -2.57 4.52 -11.48
CA ARG A 56 -1.12 4.67 -11.63
C ARG A 56 -0.42 4.74 -10.28
N GLN A 57 -1.00 5.49 -9.33
CA GLN A 57 -0.45 5.58 -7.99
C GLN A 57 -0.50 4.22 -7.27
N LEU A 58 -1.59 3.49 -7.42
CA LEU A 58 -1.69 2.16 -6.83
C LEU A 58 -0.62 1.22 -7.39
N ARG A 59 -0.38 1.31 -8.71
CA ARG A 59 0.66 0.51 -9.35
C ARG A 59 2.04 0.83 -8.78
N GLU A 60 2.31 2.12 -8.55
CA GLU A 60 3.60 2.55 -8.03
C GLU A 60 3.79 2.13 -6.57
N LEU A 61 2.71 2.09 -5.80
CA LEU A 61 2.79 1.74 -4.39
C LEU A 61 2.83 0.23 -4.15
N LYS A 62 2.31 -0.55 -5.08
CA LYS A 62 2.14 -1.99 -4.85
C LYS A 62 3.43 -2.72 -4.49
N PRO A 63 4.58 -2.49 -5.14
CA PRO A 63 5.80 -3.22 -4.77
C PRO A 63 6.16 -3.06 -3.29
N ALA A 64 6.00 -1.86 -2.75
CA ALA A 64 6.28 -1.61 -1.34
C ALA A 64 5.31 -2.38 -0.44
N LEU A 65 4.03 -2.38 -0.80
CA LEU A 65 3.01 -3.09 -0.03
C LEU A 65 3.27 -4.58 -0.01
N VAL A 66 3.68 -5.13 -1.14
CA VAL A 66 4.02 -6.54 -1.24
C VAL A 66 5.22 -6.86 -0.32
N ARG A 67 6.24 -6.02 -0.33
CA ARG A 67 7.43 -6.25 0.49
C ARG A 67 7.14 -6.16 1.98
N ILE A 68 6.26 -5.24 2.37
CA ILE A 68 5.85 -5.13 3.77
C ILE A 68 5.05 -6.35 4.20
N GLY A 69 4.34 -6.99 3.26
CA GLY A 69 3.51 -8.14 3.57
C GLY A 69 2.06 -7.79 3.90
N VAL A 70 1.65 -6.55 3.60
CA VAL A 70 0.28 -6.12 3.90
C VAL A 70 -0.74 -7.05 3.23
N LEU A 71 -0.49 -7.38 1.97
CA LEU A 71 -1.45 -8.17 1.19
C LEU A 71 -1.39 -9.66 1.52
N ASP A 72 -0.39 -10.09 2.30
CA ASP A 72 -0.35 -11.45 2.83
C ASP A 72 -1.24 -11.61 4.05
N VAL A 73 -1.44 -10.52 4.78
CA VAL A 73 -2.18 -10.54 6.05
C VAL A 73 -3.58 -9.99 5.88
N PHE A 74 -3.74 -8.97 5.05
CA PHE A 74 -5.02 -8.30 4.83
C PHE A 74 -5.49 -8.49 3.40
N GLU A 75 -6.80 -8.50 3.24
CA GLU A 75 -7.41 -8.61 1.92
C GLU A 75 -8.24 -7.38 1.65
N ILE A 76 -8.15 -6.84 0.42
CA ILE A 76 -9.00 -5.73 0.02
C ILE A 76 -10.43 -6.25 -0.04
N ARG A 77 -11.34 -5.59 0.67
CA ARG A 77 -12.70 -6.09 0.85
C ARG A 77 -13.56 -6.02 -0.41
N ASP A 78 -13.39 -4.97 -1.21
CA ASP A 78 -14.14 -4.83 -2.46
C ASP A 78 -13.56 -5.77 -3.51
N PRO A 79 -14.35 -6.74 -4.02
CA PRO A 79 -13.81 -7.72 -4.95
C PRO A 79 -13.30 -7.12 -6.25
N ALA A 80 -13.94 -6.06 -6.75
CA ALA A 80 -13.52 -5.44 -8.00
C ALA A 80 -12.19 -4.71 -7.81
N VAL A 81 -12.03 -4.01 -6.69
CA VAL A 81 -10.76 -3.34 -6.39
C VAL A 81 -9.66 -4.37 -6.14
N ARG A 82 -10.00 -5.46 -5.45
CA ARG A 82 -9.03 -6.53 -5.20
C ARG A 82 -8.51 -7.11 -6.51
N ALA A 83 -9.42 -7.40 -7.45
CA ALA A 83 -9.04 -7.94 -8.74
C ALA A 83 -8.17 -6.96 -9.52
N LEU A 84 -8.51 -5.67 -9.45
CA LEU A 84 -7.72 -4.64 -10.11
C LEU A 84 -6.30 -4.59 -9.55
N VAL A 85 -6.18 -4.54 -8.23
CA VAL A 85 -4.86 -4.47 -7.59
C VAL A 85 -4.04 -5.73 -7.89
N ASP A 86 -4.69 -6.90 -7.88
CA ASP A 86 -3.99 -8.15 -8.21
C ASP A 86 -3.42 -8.12 -9.61
N SER A 87 -4.03 -7.35 -10.52
CA SER A 87 -3.59 -7.28 -11.91
C SER A 87 -2.47 -6.25 -12.15
N LEU A 88 -2.14 -5.44 -11.16
CA LEU A 88 -1.15 -4.37 -11.34
C LEU A 88 0.30 -4.84 -11.29
#